data_47af4f1271c74ab4a616ae3af2935047
#
_entry.id   47af4f1271c74ab4a616ae3af2935047
#
_cell.length_a   1.000
_cell.length_b   1.000
_cell.length_c   1.000
_cell.angle_alpha   90.00
_cell.angle_beta   90.00
_cell.angle_gamma   90.00
#
_symmetry.space_group_name_H-M   'P 1'
#
loop_
_entity.id
_entity.type
_entity.pdbx_description
1 polymer ?
#
loop_
_entity_poly.entity_id
_entity_poly.type
_entity_poly.pdbx_seq_one_letter_code
_entity_poly.pdbx_strand_id
1 'polypeptide(L)'
;LGPLASIIGLVLALVPLAIVFFVVRMIDRWEPEPKSLVFFAIAWGAIAAVGLTLLVDLGLTAVLGLRGEVAGAVIQAPIVEEFWKGFGVFLIFLIARRSFDGPVDGVVYGALVGAGFAFTENIQYFAISLIEGGGEQLTVTFILRAIMSPFAHAMFTSLTGLAIGLAARRHASTGAALGFGLLGMLGAMVPVSYTHLRAHETRED
;
A
#
# COMPACT_ATOMS: atom_id res chain seq x y z
N LEU A 1 -15.21 15.70 -2.53
CA LEU A 1 -15.99 14.76 -1.68
C LEU A 1 -16.78 15.54 -0.64
N GLY A 2 -18.10 15.23 -0.47
CA GLY A 2 -18.90 15.86 0.57
C GLY A 2 -18.50 15.39 1.97
N PRO A 3 -18.64 16.22 3.04
CA PRO A 3 -18.20 15.85 4.39
C PRO A 3 -18.81 14.54 4.90
N LEU A 4 -20.11 14.34 4.66
CA LEU A 4 -20.82 13.13 5.09
C LEU A 4 -20.28 11.87 4.40
N ALA A 5 -20.08 11.91 3.08
CA ALA A 5 -19.53 10.78 2.32
C ALA A 5 -18.11 10.44 2.76
N SER A 6 -17.29 11.45 3.06
CA SER A 6 -15.93 11.27 3.57
C SER A 6 -15.92 10.62 4.96
N ILE A 7 -16.83 11.00 5.85
CA ILE A 7 -16.97 10.39 7.19
C ILE A 7 -17.41 8.92 7.07
N ILE A 8 -18.39 8.64 6.22
CA ILE A 8 -18.85 7.26 5.99
C ILE A 8 -17.72 6.43 5.40
N GLY A 9 -17.02 6.95 4.39
CA GLY A 9 -15.86 6.29 3.80
C GLY A 9 -14.77 6.00 4.82
N LEU A 10 -14.46 6.95 5.71
CA LEU A 10 -13.49 6.78 6.79
C LEU A 10 -13.89 5.63 7.74
N VAL A 11 -15.14 5.62 8.20
CA VAL A 11 -15.62 4.59 9.14
C VAL A 11 -15.56 3.20 8.50
N LEU A 12 -15.98 3.09 7.24
CA LEU A 12 -15.94 1.82 6.50
C LEU A 12 -14.50 1.36 6.22
N ALA A 13 -13.57 2.28 5.92
CA ALA A 13 -12.18 1.95 5.67
C ALA A 13 -11.43 1.44 6.91
N LEU A 14 -11.90 1.74 8.12
CA LEU A 14 -11.35 1.19 9.35
C LEU A 14 -11.52 -0.34 9.44
N VAL A 15 -12.56 -0.90 8.84
CA VAL A 15 -12.83 -2.35 8.90
C VAL A 15 -11.70 -3.16 8.25
N PRO A 16 -11.36 -2.94 6.97
CA PRO A 16 -10.25 -3.65 6.35
C PRO A 16 -8.89 -3.37 7.01
N LEU A 17 -8.63 -2.14 7.45
CA LEU A 17 -7.42 -1.81 8.20
C LEU A 17 -7.31 -2.63 9.49
N ALA A 18 -8.41 -2.74 10.25
CA ALA A 18 -8.44 -3.53 11.48
C ALA A 18 -8.20 -5.03 11.22
N ILE A 19 -8.74 -5.57 10.11
CA ILE A 19 -8.52 -6.97 9.73
C ILE A 19 -7.04 -7.23 9.47
N VAL A 20 -6.38 -6.40 8.63
CA VAL A 20 -4.94 -6.55 8.34
C VAL A 20 -4.12 -6.37 9.60
N PHE A 21 -4.43 -5.36 10.42
CA PHE A 21 -3.73 -5.13 11.69
C PHE A 21 -3.84 -6.35 12.63
N PHE A 22 -5.02 -6.95 12.73
CA PHE A 22 -5.22 -8.16 13.54
C PHE A 22 -4.40 -9.35 13.00
N VAL A 23 -4.42 -9.58 11.68
CA VAL A 23 -3.62 -10.64 11.04
C VAL A 23 -2.14 -10.43 11.29
N VAL A 24 -1.64 -9.20 11.10
CA VAL A 24 -0.24 -8.84 11.37
C VAL A 24 0.11 -9.12 12.83
N ARG A 25 -0.75 -8.72 13.78
CA ARG A 25 -0.54 -9.01 15.23
C ARG A 25 -0.55 -10.50 15.56
N MET A 26 -1.21 -11.33 14.77
CA MET A 26 -1.15 -12.79 14.93
C MET A 26 0.19 -13.35 14.42
N ILE A 27 0.71 -12.83 13.31
CA ILE A 27 2.01 -13.24 12.76
C ILE A 27 3.14 -12.82 13.70
N ASP A 28 3.07 -11.59 14.19
CA ASP A 28 4.05 -10.94 15.06
C ASP A 28 3.80 -11.19 16.55
N ARG A 29 3.21 -12.32 16.87
CA ARG A 29 2.77 -12.62 18.25
C ARG A 29 3.92 -12.86 19.20
N TRP A 30 5.01 -13.43 18.71
CA TRP A 30 6.10 -13.93 19.55
C TRP A 30 7.17 -12.87 19.81
N GLU A 31 7.31 -11.90 18.95
CA GLU A 31 8.30 -10.81 19.06
C GLU A 31 7.68 -9.49 18.60
N PRO A 32 6.72 -8.93 19.37
CA PRO A 32 5.90 -7.80 18.92
C PRO A 32 6.74 -6.56 18.64
N GLU A 33 6.52 -5.98 17.46
CA GLU A 33 7.18 -4.77 17.03
C GLU A 33 6.87 -3.54 17.91
N PRO A 34 7.82 -2.60 18.07
CA PRO A 34 7.61 -1.37 18.81
C PRO A 34 6.40 -0.58 18.30
N LYS A 35 5.49 -0.21 19.19
CA LYS A 35 4.25 0.50 18.84
C LYS A 35 4.49 1.77 18.03
N SER A 36 5.59 2.49 18.28
CA SER A 36 5.99 3.68 17.53
C SER A 36 6.28 3.37 16.07
N LEU A 37 6.93 2.24 15.77
CA LEU A 37 7.25 1.82 14.41
C LEU A 37 6.01 1.28 13.70
N VAL A 38 5.14 0.56 14.39
CA VAL A 38 3.83 0.13 13.88
C VAL A 38 2.99 1.34 13.47
N PHE A 39 2.90 2.36 14.35
CA PHE A 39 2.21 3.60 14.03
C PHE A 39 2.85 4.34 12.85
N PHE A 40 4.19 4.44 12.84
CA PHE A 40 4.93 5.06 11.74
C PHE A 40 4.65 4.35 10.40
N ALA A 41 4.66 3.02 10.37
CA ALA A 41 4.39 2.24 9.16
C ALA A 41 3.01 2.54 8.58
N ILE A 42 1.96 2.50 9.43
CA ILE A 42 0.59 2.81 9.00
C ILE A 42 0.48 4.27 8.55
N ALA A 43 1.02 5.21 9.32
CA ALA A 43 0.97 6.64 9.00
C ALA A 43 1.76 6.97 7.72
N TRP A 44 2.92 6.33 7.50
CA TRP A 44 3.67 6.46 6.25
C TRP A 44 2.82 6.03 5.05
N GLY A 45 2.22 4.86 5.09
CA GLY A 45 1.36 4.36 4.02
C GLY A 45 0.16 5.29 3.78
N ALA A 46 -0.55 5.64 4.86
CA ALA A 46 -1.80 6.41 4.77
C ALA A 46 -1.60 7.87 4.34
N ILE A 47 -0.49 8.49 4.68
CA ILE A 47 -0.27 9.93 4.46
C ILE A 47 0.87 10.17 3.47
N ALA A 48 2.08 9.68 3.80
CA ALA A 48 3.27 10.04 3.03
C ALA A 48 3.27 9.37 1.65
N ALA A 49 3.05 8.05 1.59
CA ALA A 49 3.06 7.34 0.32
C ALA A 49 1.95 7.82 -0.62
N VAL A 50 0.73 8.01 -0.11
CA VAL A 50 -0.39 8.56 -0.90
C VAL A 50 -0.07 9.98 -1.37
N GLY A 51 0.36 10.86 -0.46
CA GLY A 51 0.66 12.25 -0.80
C GLY A 51 1.78 12.37 -1.84
N LEU A 52 2.85 11.59 -1.71
CA LEU A 52 3.96 11.58 -2.65
C LEU A 52 3.54 10.99 -4.01
N THR A 53 2.71 9.96 -4.03
CA THR A 53 2.14 9.43 -5.28
C THR A 53 1.34 10.50 -6.02
N LEU A 54 0.44 11.19 -5.33
CA LEU A 54 -0.36 12.27 -5.91
C LEU A 54 0.50 13.44 -6.42
N LEU A 55 1.57 13.80 -5.69
CA LEU A 55 2.51 14.83 -6.12
C LEU A 55 3.26 14.44 -7.41
N VAL A 56 3.69 13.18 -7.51
CA VAL A 56 4.34 12.68 -8.73
C VAL A 56 3.37 12.67 -9.90
N ASP A 57 2.14 12.19 -9.70
CA ASP A 57 1.11 12.16 -10.72
C ASP A 57 0.76 13.57 -11.23
N LEU A 58 0.58 14.51 -10.30
CA LEU A 58 0.36 15.93 -10.65
C LEU A 58 1.54 16.51 -11.44
N GLY A 59 2.78 16.23 -11.01
CA GLY A 59 3.99 16.68 -11.68
C GLY A 59 4.12 16.13 -13.11
N LEU A 60 3.89 14.84 -13.28
CA LEU A 60 3.94 14.19 -14.60
C LEU A 60 2.84 14.71 -15.53
N THR A 61 1.63 14.90 -15.00
CA THR A 61 0.53 15.52 -15.75
C THR A 61 0.87 16.94 -16.21
N ALA A 62 1.46 17.76 -15.33
CA ALA A 62 1.81 19.13 -15.63
C ALA A 62 2.96 19.27 -16.65
N VAL A 63 3.97 18.37 -16.57
CA VAL A 63 5.18 18.44 -17.40
C VAL A 63 5.00 17.72 -18.74
N LEU A 64 4.39 16.53 -18.72
CA LEU A 64 4.28 15.66 -19.89
C LEU A 64 2.92 15.74 -20.59
N GLY A 65 1.95 16.45 -20.02
CA GLY A 65 0.59 16.53 -20.56
C GLY A 65 -0.19 15.21 -20.56
N LEU A 66 0.34 14.20 -19.86
CA LEU A 66 -0.23 12.83 -19.79
C LEU A 66 -1.52 12.86 -18.94
N ARG A 67 -2.63 13.29 -19.52
CA ARG A 67 -3.95 13.19 -18.89
C ARG A 67 -4.66 11.94 -19.41
N GLY A 68 -4.89 10.99 -18.52
CA GLY A 68 -5.91 9.96 -18.76
C GLY A 68 -5.57 8.89 -19.79
N GLU A 69 -4.31 8.75 -20.22
CA GLU A 69 -3.94 7.59 -21.03
C GLU A 69 -3.91 6.33 -20.14
N VAL A 70 -4.57 5.27 -20.60
CA VAL A 70 -4.65 3.97 -19.92
C VAL A 70 -3.27 3.47 -19.48
N ALA A 71 -2.23 3.69 -20.28
CA ALA A 71 -0.85 3.34 -19.95
C ALA A 71 -0.33 4.06 -18.70
N GLY A 72 -0.70 5.33 -18.48
CA GLY A 72 -0.34 6.08 -17.28
C GLY A 72 -1.00 5.51 -16.03
N ALA A 73 -2.31 5.27 -16.08
CA ALA A 73 -3.06 4.75 -14.93
C ALA A 73 -2.72 3.28 -14.61
N VAL A 74 -2.46 2.45 -15.61
CA VAL A 74 -2.27 1.00 -15.45
C VAL A 74 -0.82 0.62 -15.09
N ILE A 75 0.16 1.36 -15.59
CA ILE A 75 1.57 1.02 -15.39
C ILE A 75 2.26 2.00 -14.45
N GLN A 76 2.09 3.29 -14.68
CA GLN A 76 2.79 4.35 -13.94
C GLN A 76 2.33 4.44 -12.49
N ALA A 77 1.01 4.46 -12.22
CA ALA A 77 0.49 4.61 -10.86
C ALA A 77 0.95 3.46 -9.93
N PRO A 78 0.79 2.17 -10.29
CA PRO A 78 1.28 1.07 -9.47
C PRO A 78 2.79 1.13 -9.18
N ILE A 79 3.60 1.54 -10.15
CA ILE A 79 5.06 1.67 -9.97
C ILE A 79 5.39 2.74 -8.93
N VAL A 80 4.78 3.92 -9.07
CA VAL A 80 5.01 5.05 -8.15
C VAL A 80 4.51 4.73 -6.75
N GLU A 81 3.35 4.10 -6.64
CA GLU A 81 2.78 3.67 -5.36
C GLU A 81 3.67 2.68 -4.62
N GLU A 82 4.06 1.58 -5.28
CA GLU A 82 4.92 0.57 -4.66
C GLU A 82 6.31 1.11 -4.34
N PHE A 83 6.82 2.05 -5.13
CA PHE A 83 8.05 2.74 -4.81
C PHE A 83 7.96 3.49 -3.48
N TRP A 84 6.93 4.31 -3.27
CA TRP A 84 6.79 5.08 -2.04
C TRP A 84 6.43 4.23 -0.82
N LYS A 85 5.67 3.15 -1.02
CA LYS A 85 5.40 2.16 0.03
C LYS A 85 6.70 1.44 0.43
N GLY A 86 7.43 0.92 -0.54
CA GLY A 86 8.72 0.24 -0.31
C GLY A 86 9.77 1.15 0.32
N PHE A 87 9.79 2.43 -0.07
CA PHE A 87 10.67 3.43 0.53
C PHE A 87 10.37 3.62 2.03
N GLY A 88 9.10 3.60 2.44
CA GLY A 88 8.73 3.64 3.85
C GLY A 88 9.26 2.45 4.65
N VAL A 89 9.17 1.25 4.10
CA VAL A 89 9.73 0.05 4.73
C VAL A 89 11.25 0.16 4.83
N PHE A 90 11.90 0.67 3.79
CA PHE A 90 13.36 0.89 3.80
C PHE A 90 13.78 1.94 4.83
N LEU A 91 13.00 3.00 5.02
CA LEU A 91 13.26 3.99 6.09
C LEU A 91 13.17 3.35 7.48
N ILE A 92 12.19 2.49 7.74
CA ILE A 92 12.08 1.76 9.01
C ILE A 92 13.34 0.92 9.22
N PHE A 93 13.78 0.18 8.19
CA PHE A 93 15.03 -0.58 8.25
C PHE A 93 16.24 0.31 8.59
N LEU A 94 16.33 1.52 8.05
CA LEU A 94 17.45 2.44 8.34
C LEU A 94 17.44 2.98 9.78
N ILE A 95 16.23 3.35 10.25
CA ILE A 95 16.07 4.01 11.56
C ILE A 95 16.10 3.00 12.70
N ALA A 96 15.53 1.81 12.47
CA ALA A 96 15.25 0.82 13.51
C ALA A 96 15.95 -0.53 13.26
N ARG A 97 17.21 -0.53 12.85
CA ARG A 97 17.99 -1.74 12.54
C ARG A 97 18.05 -2.78 13.66
N ARG A 98 17.81 -2.37 14.91
CA ARG A 98 17.79 -3.29 16.05
C ARG A 98 16.48 -4.05 16.20
N SER A 99 15.40 -3.48 15.66
CA SER A 99 14.05 -4.06 15.66
C SER A 99 13.67 -4.61 14.29
N PHE A 100 14.46 -4.32 13.27
CA PHE A 100 14.26 -4.80 11.91
C PHE A 100 15.43 -5.73 11.56
N ASP A 101 15.39 -6.96 12.06
CA ASP A 101 16.52 -7.88 11.98
C ASP A 101 16.21 -9.16 11.15
N GLY A 102 14.95 -9.33 10.72
CA GLY A 102 14.52 -10.51 10.02
C GLY A 102 13.48 -10.35 8.92
N PRO A 103 13.22 -11.45 8.19
CA PRO A 103 12.20 -11.47 7.14
C PRO A 103 10.78 -11.26 7.65
N VAL A 104 10.49 -11.68 8.90
CA VAL A 104 9.16 -11.53 9.51
C VAL A 104 8.86 -10.05 9.74
N ASP A 105 9.82 -9.30 10.30
CA ASP A 105 9.69 -7.87 10.54
C ASP A 105 9.47 -7.11 9.24
N GLY A 106 10.22 -7.51 8.19
CA GLY A 106 10.02 -6.98 6.85
C GLY A 106 8.60 -7.19 6.32
N VAL A 107 8.04 -8.38 6.48
CA VAL A 107 6.66 -8.70 6.11
C VAL A 107 5.67 -7.88 6.93
N VAL A 108 5.87 -7.78 8.23
CA VAL A 108 5.03 -7.04 9.17
C VAL A 108 4.99 -5.56 8.79
N TYR A 109 6.15 -4.91 8.65
CA TYR A 109 6.19 -3.49 8.27
C TYR A 109 5.67 -3.26 6.87
N GLY A 110 5.97 -4.14 5.91
CA GLY A 110 5.42 -4.08 4.56
C GLY A 110 3.89 -4.15 4.54
N ALA A 111 3.31 -5.10 5.29
CA ALA A 111 1.87 -5.25 5.42
C ALA A 111 1.21 -4.00 6.05
N LEU A 112 1.83 -3.43 7.09
CA LEU A 112 1.31 -2.25 7.77
C LEU A 112 1.36 -0.99 6.88
N VAL A 113 2.44 -0.79 6.12
CA VAL A 113 2.55 0.30 5.14
C VAL A 113 1.51 0.13 4.05
N GLY A 114 1.39 -1.07 3.48
CA GLY A 114 0.40 -1.39 2.45
C GLY A 114 -1.05 -1.19 2.95
N ALA A 115 -1.35 -1.63 4.17
CA ALA A 115 -2.66 -1.45 4.80
C ALA A 115 -2.99 0.03 5.05
N GLY A 116 -1.99 0.82 5.49
CA GLY A 116 -2.15 2.26 5.65
C GLY A 116 -2.48 2.96 4.33
N PHE A 117 -1.80 2.60 3.24
CA PHE A 117 -2.07 3.12 1.90
C PHE A 117 -3.50 2.74 1.46
N ALA A 118 -3.85 1.46 1.53
CA ALA A 118 -5.18 0.97 1.19
C ALA A 118 -6.30 1.63 2.01
N PHE A 119 -6.02 1.98 3.27
CA PHE A 119 -6.96 2.69 4.12
C PHE A 119 -7.37 4.04 3.52
N THR A 120 -6.41 4.88 3.15
CA THR A 120 -6.68 6.20 2.56
C THR A 120 -7.34 6.07 1.19
N GLU A 121 -6.89 5.12 0.38
CA GLU A 121 -7.50 4.85 -0.91
C GLU A 121 -8.96 4.39 -0.76
N ASN A 122 -9.25 3.52 0.19
CA ASN A 122 -10.62 3.05 0.47
C ASN A 122 -11.54 4.17 0.96
N ILE A 123 -11.06 5.14 1.73
CA ILE A 123 -11.85 6.33 2.10
C ILE A 123 -12.37 7.01 0.83
N GLN A 124 -11.49 7.21 -0.14
CA GLN A 124 -11.82 7.86 -1.40
C GLN A 124 -12.83 7.05 -2.22
N TYR A 125 -12.57 5.77 -2.43
CA TYR A 125 -13.45 4.90 -3.22
C TYR A 125 -14.84 4.74 -2.61
N PHE A 126 -14.95 4.57 -1.29
CA PHE A 126 -16.25 4.46 -0.63
C PHE A 126 -17.04 5.77 -0.69
N ALA A 127 -16.36 6.91 -0.52
CA ALA A 127 -17.01 8.20 -0.64
C ALA A 127 -17.50 8.48 -2.05
N ILE A 128 -16.70 8.18 -3.08
CA ILE A 128 -17.11 8.34 -4.49
C ILE A 128 -18.29 7.42 -4.81
N SER A 129 -18.20 6.13 -4.46
CA SER A 129 -19.28 5.17 -4.71
C SER A 129 -20.61 5.60 -4.08
N LEU A 130 -20.56 6.16 -2.86
CA LEU A 130 -21.75 6.68 -2.21
C LEU A 130 -22.35 7.89 -2.94
N ILE A 131 -21.51 8.77 -3.48
CA ILE A 131 -21.95 9.97 -4.18
C ILE A 131 -22.53 9.63 -5.57
N GLU A 132 -21.88 8.73 -6.31
CA GLU A 132 -22.23 8.41 -7.69
C GLU A 132 -23.37 7.40 -7.82
N GLY A 133 -23.42 6.39 -6.94
CA GLY A 133 -24.38 5.29 -7.04
C GLY A 133 -25.14 4.95 -5.75
N GLY A 134 -25.03 5.82 -4.73
CA GLY A 134 -25.76 5.66 -3.47
C GLY A 134 -25.33 4.41 -2.67
N GLY A 135 -26.27 3.91 -1.86
CA GLY A 135 -26.00 2.80 -0.93
C GLY A 135 -25.74 1.46 -1.64
N GLU A 136 -26.33 1.22 -2.79
CA GLU A 136 -26.14 -0.02 -3.57
C GLU A 136 -24.71 -0.13 -4.09
N GLN A 137 -24.22 0.89 -4.79
CA GLN A 137 -22.85 0.91 -5.31
C GLN A 137 -21.83 0.91 -4.20
N LEU A 138 -22.08 1.65 -3.10
CA LEU A 138 -21.23 1.61 -1.91
C LEU A 138 -21.12 0.18 -1.36
N THR A 139 -22.23 -0.56 -1.27
CA THR A 139 -22.22 -1.94 -0.75
C THR A 139 -21.38 -2.85 -1.62
N VAL A 140 -21.54 -2.80 -2.94
CA VAL A 140 -20.73 -3.58 -3.88
C VAL A 140 -19.25 -3.21 -3.76
N THR A 141 -18.93 -1.92 -3.78
CA THR A 141 -17.57 -1.43 -3.63
C THR A 141 -16.95 -1.86 -2.30
N PHE A 142 -17.72 -1.82 -1.20
CA PHE A 142 -17.26 -2.25 0.11
C PHE A 142 -16.94 -3.75 0.13
N ILE A 143 -17.82 -4.61 -0.37
CA ILE A 143 -17.59 -6.07 -0.41
C ILE A 143 -16.33 -6.39 -1.21
N LEU A 144 -16.17 -5.78 -2.39
CA LEU A 144 -15.00 -6.02 -3.23
C LEU A 144 -13.71 -5.47 -2.61
N ARG A 145 -13.74 -4.25 -2.12
CA ARG A 145 -12.52 -3.58 -1.64
C ARG A 145 -12.17 -3.87 -0.18
N ALA A 146 -13.12 -4.25 0.67
CA ALA A 146 -12.82 -4.56 2.07
C ALA A 146 -11.90 -5.79 2.23
N ILE A 147 -11.94 -6.71 1.28
CA ILE A 147 -11.10 -7.92 1.29
C ILE A 147 -9.96 -7.78 0.27
N MET A 148 -10.28 -7.53 -0.99
CA MET A 148 -9.28 -7.62 -2.06
C MET A 148 -8.20 -6.53 -1.98
N SER A 149 -8.58 -5.26 -1.79
CA SER A 149 -7.64 -4.14 -1.84
C SER A 149 -6.61 -4.18 -0.71
N PRO A 150 -6.97 -4.27 0.60
CA PRO A 150 -5.99 -4.29 1.68
C PRO A 150 -5.07 -5.51 1.62
N PHE A 151 -5.61 -6.68 1.22
CA PHE A 151 -4.78 -7.87 1.05
C PHE A 151 -3.77 -7.72 -0.09
N ALA A 152 -4.20 -7.17 -1.23
CA ALA A 152 -3.31 -6.93 -2.36
C ALA A 152 -2.17 -5.97 -1.98
N HIS A 153 -2.49 -4.79 -1.43
CA HIS A 153 -1.48 -3.82 -1.01
C HIS A 153 -0.57 -4.35 0.10
N ALA A 154 -1.13 -5.01 1.12
CA ALA A 154 -0.35 -5.62 2.19
C ALA A 154 0.58 -6.71 1.64
N MET A 155 0.10 -7.59 0.77
CA MET A 155 0.88 -8.69 0.20
C MET A 155 2.01 -8.17 -0.69
N PHE A 156 1.74 -7.23 -1.58
CA PHE A 156 2.75 -6.72 -2.52
C PHE A 156 3.85 -5.94 -1.79
N THR A 157 3.48 -5.04 -0.89
CA THR A 157 4.47 -4.29 -0.11
C THR A 157 5.23 -5.21 0.87
N SER A 158 4.61 -6.30 1.35
CA SER A 158 5.28 -7.33 2.14
C SER A 158 6.37 -8.07 1.38
N LEU A 159 6.26 -8.24 0.06
CA LEU A 159 7.34 -8.83 -0.75
C LEU A 159 8.59 -7.93 -0.75
N THR A 160 8.40 -6.63 -0.85
CA THR A 160 9.49 -5.65 -0.70
C THR A 160 10.08 -5.72 0.70
N GLY A 161 9.25 -5.76 1.73
CA GLY A 161 9.67 -5.89 3.12
C GLY A 161 10.42 -7.19 3.38
N LEU A 162 9.92 -8.33 2.88
CA LEU A 162 10.58 -9.63 2.96
C LEU A 162 12.00 -9.58 2.37
N ALA A 163 12.17 -8.97 1.20
CA ALA A 163 13.46 -8.85 0.55
C ALA A 163 14.44 -8.00 1.39
N ILE A 164 13.99 -6.87 1.95
CA ILE A 164 14.79 -6.06 2.88
C ILE A 164 15.13 -6.84 4.15
N GLY A 165 14.16 -7.59 4.72
CA GLY A 165 14.36 -8.42 5.91
C GLY A 165 15.35 -9.57 5.69
N LEU A 166 15.38 -10.16 4.50
CA LEU A 166 16.40 -11.16 4.13
C LEU A 166 17.79 -10.53 4.08
N ALA A 167 17.91 -9.29 3.61
CA ALA A 167 19.18 -8.56 3.66
C ALA A 167 19.58 -8.20 5.09
N ALA A 168 18.63 -7.77 5.93
CA ALA A 168 18.84 -7.49 7.35
C ALA A 168 19.41 -8.71 8.09
N ARG A 169 18.76 -9.87 7.96
CA ARG A 169 19.22 -11.13 8.55
C ARG A 169 20.63 -11.55 8.14
N ARG A 170 21.05 -11.17 6.94
CA ARG A 170 22.41 -11.44 6.43
C ARG A 170 23.42 -10.38 6.85
N HIS A 171 23.06 -9.42 7.70
CA HIS A 171 23.88 -8.26 8.06
C HIS A 171 24.43 -7.52 6.83
N ALA A 172 23.65 -7.48 5.76
CA ALA A 172 24.06 -6.87 4.50
C ALA A 172 24.29 -5.37 4.66
N SER A 173 25.15 -4.82 3.81
CA SER A 173 25.34 -3.37 3.75
C SER A 173 24.04 -2.66 3.34
N THR A 174 23.92 -1.38 3.67
CA THR A 174 22.76 -0.55 3.28
C THR A 174 22.51 -0.58 1.77
N GLY A 175 23.59 -0.56 0.95
CA GLY A 175 23.47 -0.65 -0.50
C GLY A 175 22.94 -2.01 -0.97
N ALA A 176 23.37 -3.10 -0.33
CA ALA A 176 22.84 -4.42 -0.64
C ALA A 176 21.36 -4.54 -0.22
N ALA A 177 20.98 -4.03 0.97
CA ALA A 177 19.59 -4.00 1.42
C ALA A 177 18.70 -3.19 0.47
N LEU A 178 19.18 -2.07 -0.05
CA LEU A 178 18.49 -1.30 -1.08
C LEU A 178 18.30 -2.14 -2.36
N GLY A 179 19.35 -2.84 -2.82
CA GLY A 179 19.25 -3.74 -3.98
C GLY A 179 18.23 -4.85 -3.79
N PHE A 180 18.21 -5.49 -2.63
CA PHE A 180 17.19 -6.49 -2.28
C PHE A 180 15.78 -5.87 -2.25
N GLY A 181 15.62 -4.68 -1.67
CA GLY A 181 14.35 -3.96 -1.65
C GLY A 181 13.83 -3.65 -3.05
N LEU A 182 14.70 -3.16 -3.96
CA LEU A 182 14.36 -2.91 -5.35
C LEU A 182 13.93 -4.19 -6.10
N LEU A 183 14.61 -5.31 -5.87
CA LEU A 183 14.22 -6.61 -6.44
C LEU A 183 12.86 -7.08 -5.91
N GLY A 184 12.62 -6.94 -4.60
CA GLY A 184 11.32 -7.24 -3.98
C GLY A 184 10.20 -6.38 -4.57
N MET A 185 10.46 -5.10 -4.76
CA MET A 185 9.53 -4.15 -5.37
C MET A 185 9.21 -4.50 -6.82
N LEU A 186 10.22 -4.85 -7.64
CA LEU A 186 9.99 -5.33 -9.00
C LEU A 186 9.14 -6.60 -9.03
N GLY A 187 9.39 -7.53 -8.10
CA GLY A 187 8.57 -8.73 -7.92
C GLY A 187 7.13 -8.42 -7.53
N ALA A 188 6.90 -7.37 -6.74
CA ALA A 188 5.58 -6.91 -6.35
C ALA A 188 4.83 -6.23 -7.52
N MET A 189 5.53 -5.49 -8.37
CA MET A 189 4.93 -4.74 -9.49
C MET A 189 4.32 -5.64 -10.57
N VAL A 190 4.91 -6.81 -10.84
CA VAL A 190 4.43 -7.72 -11.88
C VAL A 190 2.98 -8.16 -11.67
N PRO A 191 2.58 -8.71 -10.50
CA PRO A 191 1.19 -9.09 -10.27
C PRO A 191 0.26 -7.88 -10.15
N VAL A 192 0.73 -6.72 -9.65
CA VAL A 192 -0.08 -5.49 -9.58
C VAL A 192 -0.46 -5.01 -10.97
N SER A 193 0.50 -4.91 -11.88
CA SER A 193 0.24 -4.51 -13.28
C SER A 193 -0.71 -5.47 -13.98
N TYR A 194 -0.58 -6.78 -13.73
CA TYR A 194 -1.47 -7.78 -14.30
C TYR A 194 -2.92 -7.65 -13.79
N THR A 195 -3.12 -7.39 -12.51
CA THR A 195 -4.47 -7.19 -11.94
C THR A 195 -5.14 -5.93 -12.47
N HIS A 196 -4.39 -4.84 -12.66
CA HIS A 196 -4.90 -3.60 -13.25
C HIS A 196 -5.27 -3.76 -14.74
N LEU A 197 -4.45 -4.46 -15.52
CA LEU A 197 -4.78 -4.78 -16.93
C LEU A 197 -6.09 -5.55 -17.05
N ARG A 198 -6.25 -6.61 -16.25
CA ARG A 198 -7.49 -7.40 -16.23
C ARG A 198 -8.73 -6.60 -15.83
N ALA A 199 -8.59 -5.70 -14.86
CA ALA A 199 -9.69 -4.86 -14.42
C ALA A 199 -10.12 -3.83 -15.49
N HIS A 200 -9.23 -3.44 -16.40
CA HIS A 200 -9.56 -2.58 -17.54
C HIS A 200 -10.24 -3.37 -18.67
N GLU A 201 -9.74 -4.55 -19.02
CA GLU A 201 -10.35 -5.40 -20.05
C GLU A 201 -11.81 -5.72 -19.75
N THR A 202 -12.15 -5.98 -18.47
CA THR A 202 -13.54 -6.28 -18.05
C THR A 202 -14.48 -5.09 -18.00
N ARG A 203 -13.99 -3.86 -18.24
CA ARG A 203 -14.84 -2.65 -18.31
C ARG A 203 -15.17 -2.24 -19.74
N GLU A 204 -14.47 -2.78 -20.73
CA GLU A 204 -14.68 -2.48 -22.15
C GLU A 204 -15.64 -3.48 -22.83
N ASP A 205 -15.96 -4.59 -22.16
CA ASP A 205 -16.98 -5.59 -22.55
C ASP A 205 -18.33 -5.30 -21.83
#